data_9fedb137603674892a9412a82ba97e6d
#
_entry.id   9fedb137603674892a9412a82ba97e6d
#
_cell.length_a   1.000
_cell.length_b   1.000
_cell.length_c   1.000
_cell.angle_alpha   90.00
_cell.angle_beta   90.00
_cell.angle_gamma   90.00
#
_symmetry.space_group_name_H-M   'P 1'
#
loop_
_entity.id
_entity.type
_entity.pdbx_description
1 polymer ?
#
loop_
_entity_poly.entity_id
_entity_poly.type
_entity_poly.pdbx_seq_one_letter_code
_entity_poly.pdbx_strand_id
1 'polypeptide(L)'
;MQVVTISGFKGGTGKTTVASLLGVAAVKDGLRVASLDLDRNTRNLSNFLTLRRASRLESPDHVMLLDMEQDARTNAKPKHSGRLEPLIRMAKMDGYDLLVIDTSSGSLADVYEAHLLADVILTPMNESPADMHGLFAPLGSAAAPRINYREMIDTVRF
;
A
#
# COMPACT_ATOMS: atom_id res chain seq x y z
N MET A 1 13.26 11.05 -0.74
CA MET A 1 11.95 10.44 -1.11
C MET A 1 11.34 9.86 0.14
N GLN A 2 10.09 10.19 0.44
CA GLN A 2 9.31 9.59 1.51
C GLN A 2 8.42 8.47 0.95
N VAL A 3 8.29 7.37 1.68
CA VAL A 3 7.41 6.24 1.33
C VAL A 3 6.21 6.23 2.26
N VAL A 4 5.02 6.42 1.72
CA VAL A 4 3.76 6.42 2.46
C VAL A 4 2.92 5.22 2.01
N THR A 5 2.66 4.30 2.92
CA THR A 5 1.83 3.12 2.67
C THR A 5 0.43 3.34 3.24
N ILE A 6 -0.58 3.21 2.39
CA ILE A 6 -1.98 3.27 2.80
C ILE A 6 -2.46 1.84 3.02
N SER A 7 -2.72 1.47 4.26
CA SER A 7 -2.99 0.08 4.62
C SER A 7 -4.11 -0.04 5.66
N GLY A 8 -4.72 -1.22 5.73
CA GLY A 8 -5.78 -1.53 6.69
C GLY A 8 -6.34 -2.93 6.43
N PHE A 9 -6.78 -3.58 7.48
CA PHE A 9 -7.20 -4.99 7.47
C PHE A 9 -8.56 -5.25 6.79
N LYS A 10 -9.38 -4.20 6.61
CA LYS A 10 -10.76 -4.34 6.09
C LYS A 10 -10.90 -3.72 4.71
N GLY A 11 -11.70 -4.34 3.86
CA GLY A 11 -12.13 -3.77 2.59
C GLY A 11 -13.11 -2.60 2.80
N GLY A 12 -13.13 -1.64 1.86
CA GLY A 12 -14.10 -0.54 1.88
C GLY A 12 -13.83 0.59 2.89
N THR A 13 -12.68 0.63 3.54
CA THR A 13 -12.30 1.69 4.50
C THR A 13 -11.78 2.97 3.84
N GLY A 14 -11.70 3.01 2.50
CA GLY A 14 -11.23 4.20 1.78
C GLY A 14 -9.73 4.24 1.50
N LYS A 15 -8.99 3.13 1.61
CA LYS A 15 -7.54 3.09 1.33
C LYS A 15 -7.19 3.72 -0.01
N THR A 16 -7.77 3.19 -1.09
CA THR A 16 -7.54 3.71 -2.46
C THR A 16 -7.95 5.17 -2.61
N THR A 17 -9.03 5.58 -1.94
CA THR A 17 -9.46 6.99 -1.96
C THR A 17 -8.40 7.88 -1.33
N VAL A 18 -7.88 7.50 -0.15
CA VAL A 18 -6.83 8.27 0.54
C VAL A 18 -5.55 8.27 -0.30
N ALA A 19 -5.13 7.12 -0.86
CA ALA A 19 -3.96 7.03 -1.74
C ALA A 19 -4.09 7.96 -2.95
N SER A 20 -5.26 7.95 -3.61
CA SER A 20 -5.57 8.79 -4.77
C SER A 20 -5.50 10.27 -4.43
N LEU A 21 -6.15 10.68 -3.35
CA LEU A 21 -6.21 12.08 -2.93
C LEU A 21 -4.84 12.59 -2.48
N LEU A 22 -4.12 11.82 -1.68
CA LEU A 22 -2.78 12.16 -1.24
C LEU A 22 -1.83 12.37 -2.42
N GLY A 23 -1.80 11.39 -3.34
CA GLY A 23 -0.94 11.48 -4.52
C GLY A 23 -1.24 12.68 -5.40
N VAL A 24 -2.53 12.96 -5.65
CA VAL A 24 -2.95 14.12 -6.46
C VAL A 24 -2.66 15.44 -5.74
N ALA A 25 -2.90 15.53 -4.42
CA ALA A 25 -2.61 16.72 -3.64
C ALA A 25 -1.11 17.04 -3.66
N ALA A 26 -0.26 16.03 -3.44
CA ALA A 26 1.18 16.21 -3.45
C ALA A 26 1.72 16.67 -4.84
N VAL A 27 1.16 16.14 -5.94
CA VAL A 27 1.50 16.64 -7.29
C VAL A 27 1.12 18.11 -7.45
N LYS A 28 -0.07 18.51 -6.99
CA LYS A 28 -0.51 19.91 -7.03
C LYS A 28 0.37 20.85 -6.19
N ASP A 29 0.96 20.33 -5.12
CA ASP A 29 1.92 21.05 -4.29
C ASP A 29 3.33 21.07 -4.90
N GLY A 30 3.49 20.56 -6.14
CA GLY A 30 4.74 20.62 -6.90
C GLY A 30 5.72 19.48 -6.61
N LEU A 31 5.33 18.46 -5.85
CA LEU A 31 6.16 17.29 -5.60
C LEU A 31 6.17 16.34 -6.80
N ARG A 32 7.32 15.70 -7.04
CA ARG A 32 7.42 14.56 -7.95
C ARG A 32 6.92 13.31 -7.21
N VAL A 33 5.77 12.81 -7.63
CA VAL A 33 5.09 11.72 -6.94
C VAL A 33 5.03 10.47 -7.81
N ALA A 34 5.50 9.35 -7.25
CA ALA A 34 5.22 8.02 -7.78
C ALA A 34 4.10 7.34 -6.97
N SER A 35 3.38 6.43 -7.59
CA SER A 35 2.36 5.62 -6.93
C SER A 35 2.47 4.15 -7.32
N LEU A 36 2.09 3.27 -6.41
CA LEU A 36 2.11 1.83 -6.57
C LEU A 36 0.78 1.24 -6.07
N ASP A 37 0.12 0.46 -6.94
CA ASP A 37 -1.13 -0.25 -6.61
C ASP A 37 -0.83 -1.74 -6.39
N LEU A 38 -1.00 -2.21 -5.15
CA LEU A 38 -0.81 -3.62 -4.79
C LEU A 38 -2.08 -4.47 -4.98
N ASP A 39 -3.22 -3.84 -5.30
CA ASP A 39 -4.45 -4.56 -5.58
C ASP A 39 -4.51 -5.04 -7.04
N ARG A 40 -3.97 -6.23 -7.27
CA ARG A 40 -3.93 -6.84 -8.60
C ARG A 40 -5.30 -7.20 -9.17
N ASN A 41 -6.30 -7.35 -8.30
CA ASN A 41 -7.63 -7.80 -8.70
C ASN A 41 -8.48 -6.63 -9.17
N THR A 42 -8.62 -5.62 -8.34
CA THR A 42 -9.52 -4.49 -8.64
C THR A 42 -8.82 -3.33 -9.33
N ARG A 43 -7.52 -3.13 -9.05
CA ARG A 43 -6.68 -2.07 -9.66
C ARG A 43 -7.33 -0.69 -9.60
N ASN A 44 -7.97 -0.38 -8.48
CA ASN A 44 -8.77 0.84 -8.36
C ASN A 44 -7.91 2.11 -8.47
N LEU A 45 -6.74 2.14 -7.85
CA LEU A 45 -5.81 3.27 -7.97
C LEU A 45 -5.30 3.41 -9.42
N SER A 46 -4.90 2.28 -10.02
CA SER A 46 -4.42 2.23 -11.40
C SER A 46 -5.46 2.77 -12.39
N ASN A 47 -6.71 2.32 -12.24
CA ASN A 47 -7.82 2.76 -13.08
C ASN A 47 -8.10 4.26 -12.89
N PHE A 48 -8.15 4.74 -11.67
CA PHE A 48 -8.34 6.16 -11.36
C PHE A 48 -7.26 7.03 -12.01
N LEU A 49 -5.99 6.68 -11.86
CA LEU A 49 -4.87 7.45 -12.43
C LEU A 49 -4.85 7.40 -13.96
N THR A 50 -5.23 6.27 -14.56
CA THR A 50 -5.37 6.13 -16.01
C THR A 50 -6.44 7.09 -16.55
N LEU A 51 -7.62 7.15 -15.91
CA LEU A 51 -8.69 8.06 -16.27
C LEU A 51 -8.27 9.53 -16.11
N ARG A 52 -7.57 9.88 -15.04
CA ARG A 52 -7.06 11.25 -14.85
C ARG A 52 -6.10 11.67 -15.96
N ARG A 53 -5.14 10.80 -16.32
CA ARG A 53 -4.20 11.05 -17.41
C ARG A 53 -4.92 11.22 -18.77
N ALA A 54 -5.89 10.36 -19.05
CA ALA A 54 -6.71 10.47 -20.25
C ALA A 54 -7.46 11.81 -20.31
N SER A 55 -7.85 12.36 -19.16
CA SER A 55 -8.48 13.67 -19.02
C SER A 55 -7.48 14.84 -18.97
N ARG A 56 -6.19 14.59 -19.21
CA ARG A 56 -5.10 15.58 -19.13
C ARG A 56 -5.00 16.30 -17.78
N LEU A 57 -5.39 15.62 -16.72
CA LEU A 57 -5.25 16.12 -15.35
C LEU A 57 -3.91 15.70 -14.76
N GLU A 58 -3.30 16.59 -13.98
CA GLU A 58 -2.08 16.29 -13.25
C GLU A 58 -2.26 15.05 -12.37
N SER A 59 -1.30 14.16 -12.43
CA SER A 59 -1.39 12.85 -11.76
C SER A 59 -0.01 12.36 -11.35
N PRO A 60 0.09 11.61 -10.25
CA PRO A 60 1.31 10.86 -9.94
C PRO A 60 1.75 9.99 -11.10
N ASP A 61 3.05 9.78 -11.22
CA ASP A 61 3.55 8.69 -12.05
C ASP A 61 3.17 7.36 -11.42
N HIS A 62 2.71 6.44 -12.24
CA HIS A 62 2.13 5.19 -11.75
C HIS A 62 2.92 3.99 -12.24
N VAL A 63 3.37 3.20 -11.27
CA VAL A 63 4.03 1.91 -11.52
C VAL A 63 3.02 0.80 -11.26
N MET A 64 2.76 -0.02 -12.28
CA MET A 64 1.93 -1.21 -12.12
C MET A 64 2.80 -2.42 -11.80
N LEU A 65 2.45 -3.17 -10.76
CA LEU A 65 3.11 -4.45 -10.43
C LEU A 65 2.77 -5.59 -11.40
N LEU A 66 2.39 -5.27 -12.64
CA LEU A 66 1.78 -6.23 -13.56
C LEU A 66 2.68 -7.36 -14.02
N ASP A 67 3.99 -7.18 -14.05
CA ASP A 67 4.83 -8.07 -14.86
C ASP A 67 5.98 -8.78 -14.11
N MET A 68 5.95 -8.82 -12.80
CA MET A 68 6.91 -9.64 -12.03
C MET A 68 6.35 -11.03 -11.64
N GLU A 69 5.39 -11.52 -12.38
CA GLU A 69 4.99 -12.91 -12.30
C GLU A 69 5.94 -13.73 -13.15
N GLN A 70 6.98 -14.28 -12.55
CA GLN A 70 7.53 -15.58 -12.93
C GLN A 70 8.82 -15.88 -12.16
N ASP A 71 8.70 -16.11 -10.84
CA ASP A 71 9.63 -17.03 -10.18
C ASP A 71 9.03 -17.64 -8.91
N ALA A 72 7.79 -18.11 -9.02
CA ALA A 72 7.14 -18.89 -7.95
C ALA A 72 7.56 -20.37 -8.03
N ARG A 73 8.85 -20.67 -8.06
CA ARG A 73 9.36 -22.06 -8.04
C ARG A 73 10.04 -22.47 -6.73
N THR A 74 9.93 -21.67 -5.69
CA THR A 74 10.40 -22.08 -4.37
C THR A 74 9.22 -22.32 -3.44
N ASN A 75 9.10 -23.56 -2.94
CA ASN A 75 8.06 -24.00 -1.99
C ASN A 75 8.18 -23.34 -0.58
N ALA A 76 9.06 -22.39 -0.38
CA ALA A 76 9.15 -21.59 0.83
C ALA A 76 8.32 -20.32 0.65
N LYS A 77 7.26 -20.15 1.45
CA LYS A 77 6.53 -18.87 1.53
C LYS A 77 7.46 -17.84 2.17
N PRO A 78 8.05 -16.90 1.43
CA PRO A 78 8.85 -15.84 2.05
C PRO A 78 7.96 -15.00 2.97
N LYS A 79 8.51 -14.53 4.09
CA LYS A 79 7.81 -13.60 5.00
C LYS A 79 7.45 -12.29 4.28
N HIS A 80 8.21 -11.93 3.26
CA HIS A 80 7.99 -10.75 2.38
C HIS A 80 8.24 -11.15 0.92
N SER A 81 7.69 -10.40 -0.01
CA SER A 81 7.75 -10.73 -1.44
C SER A 81 9.10 -10.46 -2.09
N GLY A 82 9.90 -9.54 -1.54
CA GLY A 82 11.17 -9.06 -2.12
C GLY A 82 11.01 -8.24 -3.39
N ARG A 83 9.78 -7.84 -3.73
CA ARG A 83 9.46 -7.15 -5.00
C ARG A 83 9.43 -5.63 -4.89
N LEU A 84 9.11 -5.11 -3.72
CA LEU A 84 8.90 -3.67 -3.54
C LEU A 84 10.22 -2.92 -3.36
N GLU A 85 11.20 -3.52 -2.70
CA GLU A 85 12.49 -2.87 -2.46
C GLU A 85 13.19 -2.38 -3.75
N PRO A 86 13.28 -3.19 -4.83
CA PRO A 86 13.84 -2.72 -6.10
C PRO A 86 13.07 -1.54 -6.70
N LEU A 87 11.73 -1.56 -6.64
CA LEU A 87 10.88 -0.49 -7.17
C LEU A 87 11.06 0.82 -6.37
N ILE A 88 11.11 0.71 -5.05
CA ILE A 88 11.36 1.86 -4.16
C ILE A 88 12.74 2.46 -4.43
N ARG A 89 13.75 1.61 -4.63
CA ARG A 89 15.10 2.05 -4.97
C ARG A 89 15.13 2.78 -6.31
N MET A 90 14.48 2.25 -7.34
CA MET A 90 14.36 2.90 -8.65
C MET A 90 13.67 4.26 -8.52
N ALA A 91 12.53 4.34 -7.86
CA ALA A 91 11.82 5.60 -7.64
C ALA A 91 12.71 6.64 -6.92
N LYS A 92 13.50 6.20 -5.94
CA LYS A 92 14.46 7.07 -5.25
C LYS A 92 15.57 7.59 -6.20
N MET A 93 16.11 6.71 -7.05
CA MET A 93 17.14 7.08 -8.04
C MET A 93 16.59 8.03 -9.11
N ASP A 94 15.32 7.87 -9.50
CA ASP A 94 14.63 8.73 -10.46
C ASP A 94 14.27 10.10 -9.88
N GLY A 95 14.57 10.33 -8.59
CA GLY A 95 14.39 11.62 -7.94
C GLY A 95 12.96 11.97 -7.59
N TYR A 96 12.11 10.98 -7.29
CA TYR A 96 10.79 11.23 -6.71
C TYR A 96 10.91 11.74 -5.27
N ASP A 97 10.00 12.64 -4.88
CA ASP A 97 9.91 13.19 -3.53
C ASP A 97 9.04 12.31 -2.63
N LEU A 98 8.00 11.71 -3.21
CA LEU A 98 7.01 10.90 -2.53
C LEU A 98 6.68 9.64 -3.34
N LEU A 99 6.59 8.50 -2.65
CA LEU A 99 5.99 7.28 -3.16
C LEU A 99 4.76 6.92 -2.32
N VAL A 100 3.60 6.83 -2.96
CA VAL A 100 2.33 6.41 -2.34
C VAL A 100 2.05 4.97 -2.72
N ILE A 101 1.93 4.08 -1.73
CA ILE A 101 1.61 2.66 -1.93
C ILE A 101 0.19 2.39 -1.44
N ASP A 102 -0.69 1.99 -2.35
CA ASP A 102 -2.06 1.52 -2.01
C ASP A 102 -2.03 0.01 -1.84
N THR A 103 -2.41 -0.47 -0.66
CA THR A 103 -2.41 -1.90 -0.37
C THR A 103 -3.78 -2.53 -0.61
N SER A 104 -3.74 -3.73 -1.17
CA SER A 104 -4.94 -4.57 -1.26
C SER A 104 -5.20 -5.32 0.04
N SER A 105 -6.39 -5.88 0.16
CA SER A 105 -6.73 -6.84 1.22
C SER A 105 -6.24 -8.28 0.94
N GLY A 106 -5.54 -8.51 -0.19
CA GLY A 106 -5.37 -9.86 -0.74
C GLY A 106 -3.97 -10.49 -0.61
N SER A 107 -2.89 -9.72 -0.70
CA SER A 107 -1.52 -10.26 -0.66
C SER A 107 -0.79 -9.86 0.61
N LEU A 108 -0.75 -10.76 1.58
CA LEU A 108 -0.06 -10.55 2.85
C LEU A 108 1.43 -10.24 2.70
N ALA A 109 2.12 -10.95 1.82
CA ALA A 109 3.55 -10.78 1.65
C ALA A 109 3.91 -9.39 1.10
N ASP A 110 3.13 -8.90 0.12
CA ASP A 110 3.34 -7.56 -0.45
C ASP A 110 2.97 -6.46 0.56
N VAL A 111 1.87 -6.64 1.31
CA VAL A 111 1.46 -5.69 2.37
C VAL A 111 2.50 -5.64 3.49
N TYR A 112 3.01 -6.79 3.92
CA TYR A 112 4.06 -6.87 4.94
C TYR A 112 5.33 -6.16 4.48
N GLU A 113 5.77 -6.40 3.24
CA GLU A 113 6.94 -5.72 2.67
C GLU A 113 6.72 -4.20 2.55
N ALA A 114 5.53 -3.78 2.10
CA ALA A 114 5.19 -2.35 2.05
C ALA A 114 5.25 -1.68 3.42
N HIS A 115 4.86 -2.38 4.48
CA HIS A 115 4.98 -1.87 5.85
C HIS A 115 6.43 -1.77 6.32
N LEU A 116 7.27 -2.78 6.02
CA LEU A 116 8.69 -2.77 6.37
C LEU A 116 9.45 -1.61 5.72
N LEU A 117 9.06 -1.22 4.52
CA LEU A 117 9.73 -0.23 3.70
C LEU A 117 9.11 1.17 3.79
N ALA A 118 8.00 1.32 4.54
CA ALA A 118 7.31 2.59 4.69
C ALA A 118 7.98 3.48 5.73
N ASP A 119 8.08 4.79 5.41
CA ASP A 119 8.39 5.83 6.39
C ASP A 119 7.14 6.20 7.22
N VAL A 120 5.96 6.10 6.59
CA VAL A 120 4.67 6.40 7.21
C VAL A 120 3.63 5.37 6.76
N ILE A 121 2.85 4.86 7.72
CA ILE A 121 1.69 4.01 7.45
C ILE A 121 0.42 4.78 7.82
N LEU A 122 -0.48 4.99 6.84
CA LEU A 122 -1.79 5.58 7.04
C LEU A 122 -2.85 4.49 7.02
N THR A 123 -3.65 4.41 8.08
CA THR A 123 -4.72 3.43 8.19
C THR A 123 -6.07 4.12 8.24
N PRO A 124 -6.78 4.23 7.09
CA PRO A 124 -8.14 4.74 7.07
C PRO A 124 -9.08 3.80 7.83
N MET A 125 -9.90 4.37 8.68
CA MET A 125 -10.85 3.63 9.51
C MET A 125 -12.23 4.30 9.47
N ASN A 126 -13.27 3.48 9.53
CA ASN A 126 -14.61 3.97 9.77
C ASN A 126 -14.87 4.05 11.28
N GLU A 127 -15.83 4.86 11.70
CA GLU A 127 -16.25 4.99 13.11
C GLU A 127 -17.03 3.73 13.61
N SER A 128 -16.70 2.57 13.08
CA SER A 128 -17.36 1.32 13.44
C SER A 128 -16.64 0.66 14.62
N PRO A 129 -17.36 0.24 15.68
CA PRO A 129 -16.76 -0.54 16.75
C PRO A 129 -16.01 -1.79 16.26
N ALA A 130 -16.46 -2.39 15.15
CA ALA A 130 -15.82 -3.56 14.55
C ALA A 130 -14.44 -3.22 13.95
N ASP A 131 -14.27 -2.01 13.40
CA ASP A 131 -12.99 -1.55 12.84
C ASP A 131 -12.00 -1.22 13.96
N MET A 132 -12.50 -0.58 15.03
CA MET A 132 -11.71 -0.30 16.24
C MET A 132 -11.26 -1.59 16.93
N HIS A 133 -12.16 -2.58 17.04
CA HIS A 133 -11.84 -3.87 17.64
C HIS A 133 -10.73 -4.62 16.91
N GLY A 134 -10.71 -4.56 15.58
CA GLY A 134 -9.67 -5.21 14.76
C GLY A 134 -8.26 -4.64 15.00
N LEU A 135 -8.16 -3.36 15.43
CA LEU A 135 -6.87 -2.73 15.77
C LEU A 135 -6.44 -3.00 17.23
N PHE A 136 -7.41 -3.09 18.14
CA PHE A 136 -7.13 -3.15 19.57
C PHE A 136 -7.42 -4.51 20.21
N ALA A 137 -7.91 -5.50 19.42
CA ALA A 137 -8.15 -6.84 19.94
C ALA A 137 -6.86 -7.46 20.51
N PRO A 138 -6.90 -8.06 21.70
CA PRO A 138 -5.75 -8.76 22.26
C PRO A 138 -5.28 -9.89 21.33
N LEU A 139 -3.97 -10.09 21.27
CA LEU A 139 -3.36 -11.22 20.57
C LEU A 139 -3.95 -12.53 21.07
N GLY A 140 -4.40 -13.40 20.13
CA GLY A 140 -4.92 -14.72 20.47
C GLY A 140 -6.41 -14.75 20.85
N SER A 141 -7.16 -13.64 20.78
CA SER A 141 -8.61 -13.68 20.95
C SER A 141 -9.28 -14.36 19.74
N ALA A 142 -10.36 -15.14 19.97
CA ALA A 142 -11.12 -15.80 18.91
C ALA A 142 -11.74 -14.81 17.91
N ALA A 143 -11.79 -13.54 18.24
CA ALA A 143 -12.24 -12.43 17.42
C ALA A 143 -11.12 -11.72 16.66
N ALA A 144 -9.84 -12.10 16.88
CA ALA A 144 -8.73 -11.53 16.15
C ALA A 144 -8.83 -11.94 14.68
N PRO A 145 -8.70 -10.99 13.72
CA PRO A 145 -8.60 -11.34 12.32
C PRO A 145 -7.43 -12.30 12.11
N ARG A 146 -7.51 -13.20 11.11
CA ARG A 146 -6.45 -14.16 10.75
C ARG A 146 -5.09 -13.51 10.50
N ILE A 147 -5.07 -12.20 10.37
CA ILE A 147 -3.90 -11.33 10.26
C ILE A 147 -3.99 -10.37 11.43
N ASN A 148 -3.07 -10.48 12.37
CA ASN A 148 -2.96 -9.52 13.43
C ASN A 148 -2.24 -8.27 12.90
N TYR A 149 -3.03 -7.26 12.50
CA TYR A 149 -2.52 -5.99 11.99
C TYR A 149 -1.59 -5.30 13.01
N ARG A 150 -1.92 -5.40 14.29
CA ARG A 150 -1.08 -4.88 15.38
C ARG A 150 0.26 -5.60 15.45
N GLU A 151 0.27 -6.93 15.40
CA GLU A 151 1.50 -7.73 15.37
C GLU A 151 2.38 -7.36 14.16
N MET A 152 1.75 -7.15 13.01
CA MET A 152 2.44 -6.73 11.80
C MET A 152 3.08 -5.34 11.97
N ILE A 153 2.37 -4.37 12.56
CA ILE A 153 2.91 -3.04 12.86
C ILE A 153 4.02 -3.12 13.91
N ASP A 154 3.80 -3.87 14.97
CA ASP A 154 4.77 -4.01 16.06
C ASP A 154 6.07 -4.71 15.58
N THR A 155 5.97 -5.66 14.64
CA THR A 155 7.14 -6.33 14.03
C THR A 155 7.96 -5.41 13.12
N VAL A 156 7.34 -4.38 12.56
CA VAL A 156 7.99 -3.41 11.66
C VAL A 156 8.71 -2.30 12.43
N ARG A 157 8.34 -2.05 13.68
CA ARG A 157 8.89 -0.93 14.49
C ARG A 157 10.16 -1.27 15.28
N PHE A 158 10.64 -2.50 15.26
CA PHE A 158 11.86 -2.98 15.89
C PHE A 158 12.72 -3.67 14.85
#